data_bb664ad8f88ce10982378e546a9cd935
#
_entry.id   bb664ad8f88ce10982378e546a9cd935
#
_cell.length_a   1.000
_cell.length_b   1.000
_cell.length_c   1.000
_cell.angle_alpha   90.00
_cell.angle_beta   90.00
_cell.angle_gamma   90.00
#
_symmetry.space_group_name_H-M   'P 1'
#
loop_
_entity.id
_entity.type
_entity.pdbx_description
1 polymer ?
#
loop_
_entity_poly.entity_id
_entity_poly.type
_entity_poly.pdbx_seq_one_letter_code
_entity_poly.pdbx_strand_id
1 'polypeptide(L)'
;MHIMKLKEQYFNYIKFGTKTYEIRLNDEKRQKIKIGDYIEFQKEPLKEEKIIYKVDDLLYFKNFEELINKIDITLLASSKETKEELLKTLNSFYNAEEQKKYGVVAIKLDKSKLFTIEKCFLTNISSNNKIFNIIKNDYNDFGKWYNKLLENNEECYFTKDKDGIINSILILKVGEIDSQQIEDKNALKIRTFNVIDKNMKIGTSYMEIINSIAREKNIKTIYVTCKKDKTDFINFIKHNGFNLSKEIKDERIYIKRI
;
A
#
# COMPACT_ATOMS: atom_id res chain seq x y z
N MET A 1 -11.29 4.57 -6.82
CA MET A 1 -10.22 4.72 -5.79
C MET A 1 -9.30 5.85 -6.22
N HIS A 2 -8.97 6.75 -5.30
CA HIS A 2 -8.08 7.89 -5.52
C HIS A 2 -6.77 7.66 -4.78
N ILE A 3 -5.65 8.15 -5.32
CA ILE A 3 -4.33 8.01 -4.68
C ILE A 3 -3.85 9.39 -4.23
N MET A 4 -3.42 9.49 -2.97
CA MET A 4 -2.83 10.68 -2.39
C MET A 4 -1.52 10.37 -1.71
N LYS A 5 -0.52 11.20 -1.92
CA LYS A 5 0.78 11.10 -1.27
C LYS A 5 0.80 12.01 -0.06
N LEU A 6 1.39 11.53 1.02
CA LEU A 6 1.54 12.28 2.26
C LEU A 6 2.99 12.18 2.77
N LYS A 7 3.51 13.30 3.25
CA LYS A 7 4.72 13.30 4.07
C LYS A 7 4.49 12.41 5.29
N GLU A 8 5.54 11.77 5.77
CA GLU A 8 5.48 10.80 6.88
C GLU A 8 4.68 11.29 8.09
N GLN A 9 4.89 12.54 8.51
CA GLN A 9 4.19 13.13 9.64
C GLN A 9 2.65 13.07 9.47
N TYR A 10 2.12 13.56 8.34
CA TYR A 10 0.68 13.58 8.08
C TYR A 10 0.10 12.18 7.81
N PHE A 11 0.90 11.32 7.20
CA PHE A 11 0.54 9.90 7.06
C PHE A 11 0.33 9.24 8.41
N ASN A 12 1.24 9.48 9.35
CA ASN A 12 1.16 8.93 10.70
C ASN A 12 -0.05 9.48 11.47
N TYR A 13 -0.38 10.77 11.33
CA TYR A 13 -1.57 11.34 11.95
C TYR A 13 -2.87 10.67 11.48
N ILE A 14 -2.98 10.37 10.18
CA ILE A 14 -4.10 9.60 9.64
C ILE A 14 -4.05 8.14 10.12
N LYS A 15 -2.86 7.53 10.10
CA LYS A 15 -2.65 6.13 10.53
C LYS A 15 -3.12 5.89 11.97
N PHE A 16 -2.82 6.83 12.87
CA PHE A 16 -3.17 6.76 14.29
C PHE A 16 -4.56 7.37 14.60
N GLY A 17 -5.26 7.89 13.60
CA GLY A 17 -6.62 8.43 13.76
C GLY A 17 -6.69 9.79 14.43
N THR A 18 -5.56 10.48 14.62
CA THR A 18 -5.53 11.85 15.18
C THR A 18 -5.98 12.88 14.14
N LYS A 19 -5.67 12.66 12.86
CA LYS A 19 -6.14 13.46 11.73
C LYS A 19 -7.28 12.72 11.04
N THR A 20 -8.48 13.31 11.03
CA THR A 20 -9.68 12.70 10.43
C THR A 20 -10.17 13.44 9.18
N TYR A 21 -9.59 14.58 8.86
CA TYR A 21 -9.83 15.31 7.62
C TYR A 21 -8.53 15.47 6.83
N GLU A 22 -8.53 15.08 5.58
CA GLU A 22 -7.48 15.44 4.63
C GLU A 22 -7.82 16.75 3.93
N ILE A 23 -6.83 17.64 3.80
CA ILE A 23 -7.02 18.98 3.25
C ILE A 23 -6.33 19.09 1.90
N ARG A 24 -7.04 19.58 0.88
CA ARG A 24 -6.50 19.78 -0.48
C ARG A 24 -7.12 20.99 -1.17
N LEU A 25 -6.47 21.49 -2.24
CA LEU A 25 -7.16 22.28 -3.24
C LEU A 25 -8.27 21.45 -3.87
N ASN A 26 -9.39 22.07 -4.21
CA ASN A 26 -10.49 21.44 -4.93
C ASN A 26 -10.24 21.47 -6.45
N ASP A 27 -9.05 21.04 -6.88
CA ASP A 27 -8.64 20.96 -8.28
C ASP A 27 -9.40 19.85 -9.04
N GLU A 28 -9.18 19.77 -10.36
CA GLU A 28 -9.89 18.84 -11.25
C GLU A 28 -9.75 17.37 -10.83
N LYS A 29 -8.68 17.00 -10.09
CA LYS A 29 -8.50 15.64 -9.56
C LYS A 29 -9.37 15.42 -8.34
N ARG A 30 -9.49 16.42 -7.45
CA ARG A 30 -10.25 16.32 -6.20
C ARG A 30 -11.73 16.49 -6.42
N GLN A 31 -12.16 17.25 -7.44
CA GLN A 31 -13.56 17.36 -7.85
C GLN A 31 -14.18 16.03 -8.30
N LYS A 32 -13.35 15.03 -8.64
CA LYS A 32 -13.80 13.67 -8.99
C LYS A 32 -14.11 12.78 -7.77
N ILE A 33 -13.74 13.23 -6.57
CA ILE A 33 -13.96 12.48 -5.34
C ILE A 33 -15.41 12.64 -4.90
N LYS A 34 -16.04 11.52 -4.54
CA LYS A 34 -17.41 11.48 -4.05
C LYS A 34 -17.47 10.84 -2.68
N ILE A 35 -18.50 11.16 -1.90
CA ILE A 35 -18.82 10.46 -0.66
C ILE A 35 -19.00 8.97 -0.97
N GLY A 36 -18.39 8.10 -0.18
CA GLY A 36 -18.37 6.66 -0.40
C GLY A 36 -17.20 6.14 -1.23
N ASP A 37 -16.43 7.02 -1.89
CA ASP A 37 -15.19 6.64 -2.59
C ASP A 37 -14.12 6.18 -1.60
N TYR A 38 -13.09 5.51 -2.13
CA TYR A 38 -11.91 5.10 -1.36
C TYR A 38 -10.70 5.93 -1.76
N ILE A 39 -9.93 6.34 -0.74
CA ILE A 39 -8.64 7.03 -0.91
C ILE A 39 -7.55 6.15 -0.35
N GLU A 40 -6.54 5.86 -1.17
CA GLU A 40 -5.28 5.26 -0.76
C GLU A 40 -4.27 6.38 -0.46
N PHE A 41 -3.86 6.49 0.79
CA PHE A 41 -2.75 7.35 1.20
C PHE A 41 -1.46 6.57 1.15
N GLN A 42 -0.44 7.13 0.49
CA GLN A 42 0.89 6.55 0.35
C GLN A 42 1.89 7.39 1.14
N LYS A 43 2.68 6.76 2.02
CA LYS A 43 3.73 7.45 2.79
C LYS A 43 4.91 7.78 1.88
N GLU A 44 5.27 9.08 1.78
CA GLU A 44 6.49 9.49 1.11
C GLU A 44 7.72 9.31 2.01
N PRO A 45 8.94 9.12 1.44
CA PRO A 45 9.23 9.11 0.00
C PRO A 45 9.02 7.74 -0.67
N LEU A 46 9.09 6.63 0.07
CA LEU A 46 9.20 5.28 -0.49
C LEU A 46 7.85 4.69 -0.96
N LYS A 47 6.71 5.23 -0.46
CA LYS A 47 5.34 4.79 -0.80
C LYS A 47 5.06 3.30 -0.51
N GLU A 48 5.89 2.69 0.33
CA GLU A 48 5.78 1.28 0.72
C GLU A 48 4.68 1.06 1.77
N GLU A 49 4.47 2.03 2.66
CA GLU A 49 3.34 2.01 3.59
C GLU A 49 2.13 2.72 2.98
N LYS A 50 0.96 2.11 3.11
CA LYS A 50 -0.29 2.58 2.55
C LYS A 50 -1.43 2.42 3.53
N ILE A 51 -2.38 3.35 3.49
CA ILE A 51 -3.62 3.29 4.28
C ILE A 51 -4.78 3.59 3.35
N ILE A 52 -5.86 2.83 3.47
CA ILE A 52 -7.07 3.08 2.70
C ILE A 52 -8.21 3.47 3.64
N TYR A 53 -8.83 4.60 3.31
CA TYR A 53 -10.01 5.10 3.99
C TYR A 53 -11.16 5.30 2.99
N LYS A 54 -12.38 5.14 3.49
CA LYS A 54 -13.59 5.55 2.79
C LYS A 54 -13.83 7.05 3.04
N VAL A 55 -14.31 7.76 2.04
CA VAL A 55 -14.75 9.16 2.17
C VAL A 55 -16.11 9.19 2.85
N ASP A 56 -16.18 9.82 4.01
CA ASP A 56 -17.40 9.97 4.80
C ASP A 56 -18.16 11.23 4.40
N ASP A 57 -17.43 12.36 4.18
CA ASP A 57 -18.03 13.65 3.83
C ASP A 57 -17.03 14.54 3.08
N LEU A 58 -17.52 15.56 2.40
CA LEU A 58 -16.74 16.55 1.65
C LEU A 58 -17.23 17.97 2.01
N LEU A 59 -16.36 18.76 2.63
CA LEU A 59 -16.64 20.14 3.02
C LEU A 59 -15.82 21.10 2.15
N TYR A 60 -16.46 22.10 1.56
CA TYR A 60 -15.85 23.02 0.63
C TYR A 60 -15.75 24.43 1.24
N PHE A 61 -14.60 25.09 1.02
CA PHE A 61 -14.30 26.41 1.53
C PHE A 61 -13.62 27.25 0.46
N LYS A 62 -13.64 28.58 0.62
CA LYS A 62 -13.00 29.52 -0.32
C LYS A 62 -11.48 29.43 -0.27
N ASN A 63 -10.92 29.25 0.92
CA ASN A 63 -9.48 29.18 1.17
C ASN A 63 -9.17 28.36 2.45
N PHE A 64 -7.89 28.15 2.73
CA PHE A 64 -7.48 27.39 3.92
C PHE A 64 -7.76 28.13 5.24
N GLU A 65 -7.72 29.45 5.25
CA GLU A 65 -8.02 30.23 6.44
C GLU A 65 -9.48 30.03 6.90
N GLU A 66 -10.44 30.10 5.96
CA GLU A 66 -11.84 29.80 6.26
C GLU A 66 -12.01 28.37 6.79
N LEU A 67 -11.36 27.38 6.15
CA LEU A 67 -11.40 25.99 6.54
C LEU A 67 -10.90 25.78 7.98
N ILE A 68 -9.72 26.32 8.32
CA ILE A 68 -9.09 26.17 9.65
C ILE A 68 -9.92 26.87 10.74
N ASN A 69 -10.65 27.93 10.40
CA ASN A 69 -11.52 28.60 11.35
C ASN A 69 -12.85 27.87 11.59
N LYS A 70 -13.26 26.99 10.68
CA LYS A 70 -14.54 26.24 10.75
C LYS A 70 -14.39 24.82 11.29
N ILE A 71 -13.23 24.18 11.12
CA ILE A 71 -12.99 22.81 11.55
C ILE A 71 -11.98 22.84 12.71
N ASP A 72 -12.22 22.02 13.73
CA ASP A 72 -11.30 21.87 14.84
C ASP A 72 -9.92 21.41 14.34
N ILE A 73 -8.88 22.15 14.72
CA ILE A 73 -7.50 21.88 14.28
C ILE A 73 -7.02 20.48 14.68
N THR A 74 -7.50 19.93 15.78
CA THR A 74 -7.14 18.59 16.25
C THR A 74 -7.60 17.49 15.28
N LEU A 75 -8.59 17.79 14.45
CA LEU A 75 -9.07 16.87 13.40
C LEU A 75 -8.33 17.06 12.06
N LEU A 76 -7.62 18.17 11.90
CA LEU A 76 -6.90 18.55 10.67
C LEU A 76 -5.41 18.21 10.72
N ALA A 77 -4.83 18.25 11.92
CA ALA A 77 -3.39 18.11 12.14
C ALA A 77 -3.09 17.45 13.49
N SER A 78 -1.89 17.66 14.03
CA SER A 78 -1.53 17.24 15.40
C SER A 78 -2.10 18.19 16.45
N SER A 79 -2.40 17.69 17.62
CA SER A 79 -2.77 18.51 18.80
C SER A 79 -1.67 19.49 19.27
N LYS A 80 -0.45 19.35 18.73
CA LYS A 80 0.70 20.22 19.01
C LYS A 80 0.88 21.35 17.98
N GLU A 81 0.15 21.33 16.87
CA GLU A 81 0.27 22.28 15.79
C GLU A 81 -0.76 23.39 15.96
N THR A 82 -0.32 24.66 15.87
CA THR A 82 -1.23 25.80 15.94
C THR A 82 -1.91 26.07 14.61
N LYS A 83 -3.00 26.85 14.62
CA LYS A 83 -3.69 27.26 13.37
C LYS A 83 -2.77 28.03 12.44
N GLU A 84 -1.94 28.91 13.00
CA GLU A 84 -0.98 29.73 12.26
C GLU A 84 0.10 28.86 11.59
N GLU A 85 0.62 27.86 12.30
CA GLU A 85 1.61 26.93 11.76
C GLU A 85 1.01 26.08 10.64
N LEU A 86 -0.19 25.53 10.82
CA LEU A 86 -0.89 24.78 9.79
C LEU A 86 -1.17 25.63 8.57
N LEU A 87 -1.67 26.86 8.75
CA LEU A 87 -1.95 27.80 7.64
C LEU A 87 -0.67 28.15 6.88
N LYS A 88 0.43 28.42 7.59
CA LYS A 88 1.74 28.68 6.98
C LYS A 88 2.21 27.48 6.16
N THR A 89 2.05 26.27 6.69
CA THR A 89 2.39 25.03 5.99
C THR A 89 1.56 24.85 4.72
N LEU A 90 0.24 25.03 4.79
CA LEU A 90 -0.65 24.89 3.63
C LEU A 90 -0.35 25.93 2.56
N ASN A 91 -0.10 27.18 2.95
CA ASN A 91 0.26 28.26 2.03
C ASN A 91 1.65 28.08 1.39
N SER A 92 2.54 27.28 2.00
CA SER A 92 3.82 26.91 1.38
C SER A 92 3.66 25.91 0.22
N PHE A 93 2.56 25.14 0.19
CA PHE A 93 2.26 24.19 -0.88
C PHE A 93 1.32 24.75 -1.95
N TYR A 94 0.45 25.70 -1.59
CA TYR A 94 -0.62 26.19 -2.42
C TYR A 94 -0.70 27.71 -2.32
N ASN A 95 -0.52 28.40 -3.44
CA ASN A 95 -0.56 29.87 -3.45
C ASN A 95 -1.99 30.41 -3.40
N ALA A 96 -2.12 31.73 -3.17
CA ALA A 96 -3.42 32.39 -3.04
C ALA A 96 -4.24 32.36 -4.34
N GLU A 97 -3.60 32.41 -5.51
CA GLU A 97 -4.27 32.36 -6.80
C GLU A 97 -4.92 31.00 -7.06
N GLU A 98 -4.21 29.92 -6.71
CA GLU A 98 -4.74 28.56 -6.80
C GLU A 98 -5.94 28.37 -5.85
N GLN A 99 -5.85 28.88 -4.62
CA GLN A 99 -6.97 28.86 -3.68
C GLN A 99 -8.17 29.63 -4.20
N LYS A 100 -7.95 30.82 -4.79
CA LYS A 100 -9.01 31.64 -5.40
C LYS A 100 -9.65 30.93 -6.61
N LYS A 101 -8.84 30.24 -7.41
CA LYS A 101 -9.30 29.54 -8.63
C LYS A 101 -10.13 28.31 -8.33
N TYR A 102 -9.67 27.49 -7.40
CA TYR A 102 -10.22 26.15 -7.16
C TYR A 102 -11.04 26.04 -5.87
N GLY A 103 -10.80 26.92 -4.92
CA GLY A 103 -11.24 26.69 -3.55
C GLY A 103 -10.47 25.56 -2.89
N VAL A 104 -10.89 25.17 -1.70
CA VAL A 104 -10.28 24.08 -0.94
C VAL A 104 -11.35 23.09 -0.48
N VAL A 105 -10.95 21.83 -0.28
CA VAL A 105 -11.81 20.76 0.19
C VAL A 105 -11.20 20.09 1.43
N ALA A 106 -12.00 19.95 2.49
CA ALA A 106 -11.72 19.07 3.60
C ALA A 106 -12.45 17.76 3.37
N ILE A 107 -11.71 16.69 3.20
CA ILE A 107 -12.19 15.33 2.94
C ILE A 107 -12.27 14.60 4.27
N LYS A 108 -13.48 14.39 4.77
CA LYS A 108 -13.70 13.62 6.00
C LYS A 108 -13.51 12.14 5.74
N LEU A 109 -12.67 11.53 6.56
CA LEU A 109 -12.37 10.10 6.48
C LEU A 109 -13.27 9.33 7.45
N ASP A 110 -13.80 8.20 7.00
CA ASP A 110 -14.52 7.28 7.87
C ASP A 110 -13.59 6.84 9.01
N LYS A 111 -14.13 6.72 10.23
CA LYS A 111 -13.36 6.31 11.41
C LYS A 111 -12.77 4.90 11.27
N SER A 112 -13.39 4.05 10.48
CA SER A 112 -12.90 2.71 10.18
C SER A 112 -11.97 2.74 8.96
N LYS A 113 -10.65 2.68 9.20
CA LYS A 113 -9.70 2.40 8.12
C LYS A 113 -9.96 1.01 7.54
N LEU A 114 -9.87 0.89 6.22
CA LEU A 114 -10.08 -0.38 5.56
C LEU A 114 -8.96 -1.35 5.90
N PHE A 115 -7.71 -0.93 5.68
CA PHE A 115 -6.49 -1.63 6.12
C PHE A 115 -5.29 -0.69 6.05
N THR A 116 -4.19 -1.10 6.70
CA THR A 116 -2.87 -0.47 6.59
C THR A 116 -1.89 -1.53 6.11
N ILE A 117 -1.10 -1.22 5.08
CA ILE A 117 0.06 -2.05 4.74
C ILE A 117 1.24 -1.55 5.56
N GLU A 118 1.78 -2.43 6.39
CA GLU A 118 2.94 -2.19 7.23
C GLU A 118 4.12 -3.00 6.69
N LYS A 119 5.35 -2.56 7.00
CA LYS A 119 6.60 -3.24 6.65
C LYS A 119 7.36 -3.61 7.92
N CYS A 120 7.87 -4.82 8.00
CA CYS A 120 8.76 -5.26 9.08
C CYS A 120 9.73 -6.34 8.60
N PHE A 121 10.72 -6.68 9.43
CA PHE A 121 11.50 -7.88 9.24
C PHE A 121 10.67 -9.13 9.57
N LEU A 122 10.87 -10.21 8.81
CA LEU A 122 10.13 -11.45 9.00
C LEU A 122 10.34 -12.07 10.39
N THR A 123 11.46 -11.77 11.03
CA THR A 123 11.75 -12.15 12.42
C THR A 123 10.68 -11.70 13.43
N ASN A 124 9.93 -10.64 13.09
CA ASN A 124 8.84 -10.12 13.92
C ASN A 124 7.51 -10.86 13.73
N ILE A 125 7.45 -11.84 12.82
CA ILE A 125 6.23 -12.63 12.56
C ILE A 125 6.53 -14.10 12.87
N SER A 126 5.86 -14.67 13.86
CA SER A 126 6.03 -16.07 14.23
C SER A 126 5.65 -17.02 13.09
N SER A 127 6.43 -18.09 12.90
CA SER A 127 6.11 -19.18 11.96
C SER A 127 4.75 -19.84 12.24
N ASN A 128 4.22 -19.72 13.45
CA ASN A 128 2.91 -20.24 13.84
C ASN A 128 1.75 -19.31 13.46
N ASN A 129 2.03 -18.12 12.87
CA ASN A 129 0.98 -17.24 12.44
C ASN A 129 0.11 -17.91 11.36
N LYS A 130 -1.21 -17.76 11.48
CA LYS A 130 -2.20 -18.36 10.57
C LYS A 130 -1.99 -17.99 9.10
N ILE A 131 -1.35 -16.86 8.83
CA ILE A 131 -1.04 -16.41 7.47
C ILE A 131 -0.19 -17.43 6.70
N PHE A 132 0.59 -18.23 7.38
CA PHE A 132 1.45 -19.26 6.78
C PHE A 132 0.75 -20.62 6.57
N ASN A 133 -0.48 -20.81 7.05
CA ASN A 133 -1.16 -22.12 6.95
C ASN A 133 -1.31 -22.58 5.49
N ILE A 134 -1.60 -21.66 4.57
CA ILE A 134 -1.72 -22.01 3.14
C ILE A 134 -0.37 -22.51 2.62
N ILE A 135 0.73 -21.82 2.97
CA ILE A 135 2.09 -22.21 2.53
C ILE A 135 2.50 -23.54 3.13
N LYS A 136 2.18 -23.78 4.41
CA LYS A 136 2.45 -25.04 5.09
C LYS A 136 1.72 -26.23 4.43
N ASN A 137 0.50 -25.99 4.00
CA ASN A 137 -0.30 -27.01 3.30
C ASN A 137 0.21 -27.29 1.87
N ASP A 138 0.75 -26.25 1.23
CA ASP A 138 1.23 -26.36 -0.15
C ASP A 138 2.64 -26.96 -0.27
N TYR A 139 3.49 -26.75 0.75
CA TYR A 139 4.93 -27.09 0.71
C TYR A 139 5.39 -27.82 1.98
N ASN A 140 5.84 -29.06 1.84
CA ASN A 140 6.31 -29.90 2.95
C ASN A 140 7.56 -29.33 3.65
N ASP A 141 8.38 -28.56 2.93
CA ASP A 141 9.64 -27.99 3.43
C ASP A 141 9.47 -26.56 4.00
N PHE A 142 8.27 -26.19 4.46
CA PHE A 142 7.99 -24.86 5.03
C PHE A 142 9.04 -24.43 6.07
N GLY A 143 9.43 -25.33 7.00
CA GLY A 143 10.39 -25.00 8.05
C GLY A 143 11.75 -24.57 7.50
N LYS A 144 12.28 -25.31 6.52
CA LYS A 144 13.55 -24.96 5.85
C LYS A 144 13.46 -23.64 5.10
N TRP A 145 12.36 -23.46 4.37
CA TRP A 145 12.10 -22.23 3.64
C TRP A 145 12.01 -21.02 4.58
N TYR A 146 11.25 -21.13 5.68
CA TYR A 146 11.07 -20.06 6.65
C TYR A 146 12.39 -19.68 7.33
N ASN A 147 13.18 -20.67 7.80
CA ASN A 147 14.48 -20.45 8.42
C ASN A 147 15.45 -19.75 7.48
N LYS A 148 15.49 -20.13 6.19
CA LYS A 148 16.30 -19.44 5.18
C LYS A 148 15.92 -17.97 5.02
N LEU A 149 14.64 -17.63 5.13
CA LEU A 149 14.20 -16.22 5.09
C LEU A 149 14.64 -15.46 6.36
N LEU A 150 14.61 -16.08 7.53
CA LEU A 150 15.10 -15.50 8.79
C LEU A 150 16.61 -15.23 8.73
N GLU A 151 17.40 -16.23 8.30
CA GLU A 151 18.86 -16.11 8.14
C GLU A 151 19.26 -14.95 7.19
N ASN A 152 18.48 -14.73 6.15
CA ASN A 152 18.68 -13.64 5.20
C ASN A 152 18.11 -12.29 5.67
N ASN A 153 17.56 -12.21 6.88
CA ASN A 153 16.91 -11.01 7.43
C ASN A 153 15.91 -10.37 6.47
N GLU A 154 15.04 -11.19 5.87
CA GLU A 154 14.11 -10.74 4.85
C GLU A 154 13.02 -9.84 5.43
N GLU A 155 12.70 -8.79 4.69
CA GLU A 155 11.59 -7.90 4.98
C GLU A 155 10.29 -8.41 4.35
N CYS A 156 9.16 -8.09 5.00
CA CYS A 156 7.84 -8.39 4.48
C CYS A 156 6.89 -7.20 4.64
N TYR A 157 5.92 -7.14 3.74
CA TYR A 157 4.76 -6.26 3.85
C TYR A 157 3.58 -7.09 4.35
N PHE A 158 2.77 -6.55 5.23
CA PHE A 158 1.63 -7.25 5.79
C PHE A 158 0.49 -6.29 6.11
N THR A 159 -0.72 -6.85 6.24
CA THR A 159 -1.88 -6.15 6.79
C THR A 159 -2.41 -6.91 8.00
N LYS A 160 -3.10 -6.19 8.88
CA LYS A 160 -3.85 -6.75 10.00
C LYS A 160 -5.32 -6.46 9.83
N ASP A 161 -6.15 -7.36 10.31
CA ASP A 161 -7.58 -7.12 10.47
C ASP A 161 -7.87 -6.22 11.70
N LYS A 162 -9.15 -5.99 11.97
CA LYS A 162 -9.63 -5.19 13.12
C LYS A 162 -9.19 -5.74 14.48
N ASP A 163 -8.93 -7.04 14.56
CA ASP A 163 -8.53 -7.75 15.78
C ASP A 163 -7.00 -7.84 15.91
N GLY A 164 -6.24 -7.20 15.00
CA GLY A 164 -4.79 -7.18 14.97
C GLY A 164 -4.16 -8.46 14.40
N ILE A 165 -4.95 -9.36 13.82
CA ILE A 165 -4.48 -10.62 13.24
C ILE A 165 -3.97 -10.35 11.82
N ILE A 166 -2.77 -10.86 11.49
CA ILE A 166 -2.21 -10.73 10.14
C ILE A 166 -3.08 -11.52 9.15
N ASN A 167 -3.62 -10.81 8.16
CA ASN A 167 -4.52 -11.34 7.15
C ASN A 167 -3.98 -11.25 5.72
N SER A 168 -2.80 -10.67 5.54
CA SER A 168 -2.05 -10.74 4.28
C SER A 168 -0.55 -10.64 4.50
N ILE A 169 0.25 -11.19 3.58
CA ILE A 169 1.71 -11.08 3.57
C ILE A 169 2.25 -11.07 2.15
N LEU A 170 3.23 -10.19 1.90
CA LEU A 170 4.01 -10.10 0.67
C LEU A 170 5.50 -10.13 1.03
N ILE A 171 6.26 -11.03 0.41
CA ILE A 171 7.73 -11.11 0.53
C ILE A 171 8.34 -11.00 -0.86
N LEU A 172 9.28 -10.08 -1.02
CA LEU A 172 9.95 -9.77 -2.28
C LEU A 172 11.45 -9.99 -2.16
N LYS A 173 12.11 -10.41 -3.24
CA LYS A 173 13.56 -10.52 -3.32
C LYS A 173 14.08 -9.99 -4.65
N VAL A 174 15.07 -9.11 -4.59
CA VAL A 174 15.81 -8.63 -5.75
C VAL A 174 17.04 -9.50 -5.96
N GLY A 175 17.34 -9.87 -7.20
CA GLY A 175 18.58 -10.56 -7.56
C GLY A 175 18.63 -12.02 -7.12
N GLU A 176 17.50 -12.63 -6.74
CA GLU A 176 17.45 -14.08 -6.56
C GLU A 176 17.47 -14.75 -7.91
N ILE A 177 18.62 -15.33 -8.23
CA ILE A 177 18.77 -16.13 -9.44
C ILE A 177 18.30 -17.56 -9.12
N ASP A 178 17.11 -17.88 -9.52
CA ASP A 178 16.79 -19.27 -9.79
C ASP A 178 17.34 -19.55 -11.20
N SER A 179 18.62 -19.97 -11.24
CA SER A 179 19.42 -20.06 -12.48
C SER A 179 18.82 -20.94 -13.57
N GLN A 180 17.84 -21.76 -13.23
CA GLN A 180 17.09 -22.58 -14.18
C GLN A 180 15.84 -21.87 -14.72
N GLN A 181 15.46 -20.73 -14.15
CA GLN A 181 14.13 -20.14 -14.38
C GLN A 181 14.17 -18.80 -15.10
N ILE A 182 15.15 -17.94 -14.82
CA ILE A 182 15.20 -16.58 -15.36
C ILE A 182 16.64 -16.14 -15.63
N GLU A 183 16.88 -15.62 -16.83
CA GLU A 183 18.17 -15.12 -17.26
C GLU A 183 18.57 -13.77 -16.64
N ASP A 184 17.57 -12.96 -16.27
CA ASP A 184 17.79 -11.61 -15.72
C ASP A 184 18.23 -11.66 -14.26
N LYS A 185 19.52 -11.40 -14.06
CA LYS A 185 20.15 -11.41 -12.73
C LYS A 185 19.63 -10.32 -11.79
N ASN A 186 18.96 -9.30 -12.31
CA ASN A 186 18.37 -8.20 -11.54
C ASN A 186 16.84 -8.28 -11.48
N ALA A 187 16.27 -9.48 -11.59
CA ALA A 187 14.83 -9.64 -11.51
C ALA A 187 14.30 -9.50 -10.08
N LEU A 188 13.05 -9.02 -9.97
CA LEU A 188 12.30 -8.99 -8.71
C LEU A 188 11.44 -10.25 -8.59
N LYS A 189 11.76 -11.10 -7.63
CA LYS A 189 10.96 -12.28 -7.30
C LYS A 189 9.87 -11.95 -6.31
N ILE A 190 8.64 -12.33 -6.61
CA ILE A 190 7.56 -12.42 -5.63
C ILE A 190 7.69 -13.80 -4.96
N ARG A 191 8.28 -13.82 -3.74
CA ARG A 191 8.48 -15.08 -3.00
C ARG A 191 7.22 -15.56 -2.31
N THR A 192 6.43 -14.61 -1.81
CA THR A 192 5.18 -14.89 -1.11
C THR A 192 4.19 -13.81 -1.44
N PHE A 193 2.99 -14.22 -1.78
CA PHE A 193 1.84 -13.33 -2.00
C PHE A 193 0.60 -14.03 -1.46
N ASN A 194 0.26 -13.75 -0.21
CA ASN A 194 -0.89 -14.36 0.43
C ASN A 194 -1.85 -13.30 0.96
N VAL A 195 -3.12 -13.41 0.61
CA VAL A 195 -4.21 -12.51 1.04
C VAL A 195 -5.39 -13.38 1.43
N ILE A 196 -5.75 -13.37 2.71
CA ILE A 196 -6.90 -14.14 3.23
C ILE A 196 -8.20 -13.45 2.84
N ASP A 197 -8.31 -12.14 3.09
CA ASP A 197 -9.51 -11.37 2.73
C ASP A 197 -9.40 -10.79 1.31
N LYS A 198 -10.01 -11.48 0.36
CA LYS A 198 -9.99 -11.11 -1.07
C LYS A 198 -10.81 -9.85 -1.40
N ASN A 199 -11.70 -9.40 -0.52
CA ASN A 199 -12.64 -8.31 -0.81
C ASN A 199 -12.05 -6.91 -0.59
N MET A 200 -10.91 -6.80 0.10
CA MET A 200 -10.33 -5.53 0.56
C MET A 200 -9.34 -4.89 -0.43
N LYS A 201 -9.22 -5.35 -1.68
CA LYS A 201 -8.27 -4.84 -2.69
C LYS A 201 -6.78 -4.83 -2.26
N ILE A 202 -6.43 -5.57 -1.21
CA ILE A 202 -5.05 -5.68 -0.70
C ILE A 202 -4.10 -6.15 -1.80
N GLY A 203 -4.54 -7.15 -2.59
CA GLY A 203 -3.75 -7.65 -3.73
C GLY A 203 -3.39 -6.58 -4.74
N THR A 204 -4.31 -5.68 -5.07
CA THR A 204 -4.05 -4.54 -5.97
C THR A 204 -3.01 -3.60 -5.38
N SER A 205 -3.12 -3.25 -4.09
CA SER A 205 -2.16 -2.39 -3.41
C SER A 205 -0.77 -3.04 -3.32
N TYR A 206 -0.69 -4.37 -3.16
CA TYR A 206 0.58 -5.11 -3.23
C TYR A 206 1.19 -5.04 -4.64
N MET A 207 0.39 -5.16 -5.70
CA MET A 207 0.90 -5.01 -7.08
C MET A 207 1.46 -3.60 -7.35
N GLU A 208 0.88 -2.57 -6.75
CA GLU A 208 1.42 -1.21 -6.86
C GLU A 208 2.77 -1.07 -6.13
N ILE A 209 2.93 -1.67 -4.94
CA ILE A 209 4.22 -1.73 -4.23
C ILE A 209 5.27 -2.45 -5.09
N ILE A 210 4.94 -3.61 -5.64
CA ILE A 210 5.82 -4.39 -6.50
C ILE A 210 6.29 -3.55 -7.71
N ASN A 211 5.34 -2.90 -8.39
CA ASN A 211 5.65 -2.06 -9.55
C ASN A 211 6.47 -0.81 -9.16
N SER A 212 6.24 -0.22 -7.98
CA SER A 212 7.00 0.94 -7.47
C SER A 212 8.46 0.55 -7.20
N ILE A 213 8.68 -0.55 -6.47
CA ILE A 213 10.01 -1.07 -6.17
C ILE A 213 10.79 -1.40 -7.46
N ALA A 214 10.12 -2.02 -8.43
CA ALA A 214 10.77 -2.35 -9.70
C ALA A 214 11.23 -1.09 -10.44
N ARG A 215 10.41 -0.04 -10.48
CA ARG A 215 10.77 1.25 -11.10
C ARG A 215 11.90 1.95 -10.36
N GLU A 216 11.83 2.05 -9.04
CA GLU A 216 12.84 2.71 -8.20
C GLU A 216 14.22 2.04 -8.31
N LYS A 217 14.23 0.71 -8.41
CA LYS A 217 15.46 -0.09 -8.55
C LYS A 217 15.84 -0.36 -10.01
N ASN A 218 15.16 0.25 -10.97
CA ASN A 218 15.37 0.05 -12.41
C ASN A 218 15.34 -1.43 -12.84
N ILE A 219 14.46 -2.22 -12.22
CA ILE A 219 14.28 -3.65 -12.51
C ILE A 219 13.36 -3.79 -13.71
N LYS A 220 13.76 -4.58 -14.70
CA LYS A 220 12.99 -4.80 -15.93
C LYS A 220 12.12 -6.04 -15.88
N THR A 221 12.40 -6.96 -14.98
CA THR A 221 11.72 -8.25 -14.92
C THR A 221 11.18 -8.50 -13.51
N ILE A 222 9.88 -8.76 -13.42
CA ILE A 222 9.24 -9.28 -12.20
C ILE A 222 8.78 -10.69 -12.48
N TYR A 223 8.96 -11.61 -11.52
CA TYR A 223 8.48 -12.98 -11.70
C TYR A 223 7.91 -13.59 -10.43
N VAL A 224 7.10 -14.61 -10.61
CA VAL A 224 6.52 -15.43 -9.56
C VAL A 224 6.43 -16.88 -9.99
N THR A 225 6.69 -17.80 -9.06
CA THR A 225 6.44 -19.23 -9.23
C THR A 225 5.24 -19.61 -8.37
N CYS A 226 4.28 -20.34 -8.93
CA CYS A 226 3.11 -20.81 -8.20
C CYS A 226 2.66 -22.19 -8.72
N LYS A 227 1.97 -22.95 -7.87
CA LYS A 227 1.36 -24.23 -8.25
C LYS A 227 0.27 -24.03 -9.31
N LYS A 228 0.08 -25.03 -10.16
CA LYS A 228 -0.86 -25.00 -11.31
C LYS A 228 -2.33 -24.87 -10.88
N ASP A 229 -2.66 -25.34 -9.69
CA ASP A 229 -4.00 -25.32 -9.10
C ASP A 229 -4.43 -23.96 -8.50
N LYS A 230 -3.51 -23.00 -8.37
CA LYS A 230 -3.80 -21.67 -7.82
C LYS A 230 -4.50 -20.76 -8.83
N THR A 231 -5.64 -21.18 -9.35
CA THR A 231 -6.36 -20.53 -10.46
C THR A 231 -6.72 -19.07 -10.19
N ASP A 232 -7.23 -18.74 -8.98
CA ASP A 232 -7.57 -17.37 -8.61
C ASP A 232 -6.34 -16.45 -8.65
N PHE A 233 -5.24 -16.91 -8.07
CA PHE A 233 -3.98 -16.15 -8.06
C PHE A 233 -3.43 -15.98 -9.48
N ILE A 234 -3.46 -17.06 -10.27
CA ILE A 234 -3.02 -17.04 -11.68
C ILE A 234 -3.84 -16.03 -12.48
N ASN A 235 -5.16 -16.04 -12.35
CA ASN A 235 -6.02 -15.08 -13.02
C ASN A 235 -5.72 -13.64 -12.57
N PHE A 236 -5.52 -13.43 -11.27
CA PHE A 236 -5.18 -12.13 -10.72
C PHE A 236 -3.85 -11.59 -11.30
N ILE A 237 -2.77 -12.38 -11.32
CA ILE A 237 -1.48 -11.92 -11.85
C ILE A 237 -1.53 -11.70 -13.37
N LYS A 238 -2.27 -12.52 -14.13
CA LYS A 238 -2.48 -12.30 -15.57
C LYS A 238 -3.15 -10.96 -15.85
N HIS A 239 -4.20 -10.59 -15.10
CA HIS A 239 -4.83 -9.26 -15.19
C HIS A 239 -3.88 -8.11 -14.81
N ASN A 240 -2.81 -8.41 -14.08
CA ASN A 240 -1.76 -7.45 -13.73
C ASN A 240 -0.55 -7.48 -14.69
N GLY A 241 -0.68 -8.11 -15.85
CA GLY A 241 0.31 -8.10 -16.93
C GLY A 241 1.38 -9.18 -16.85
N PHE A 242 1.18 -10.23 -16.04
CA PHE A 242 2.07 -11.38 -16.02
C PHE A 242 1.67 -12.40 -17.10
N ASN A 243 2.66 -12.92 -17.82
CA ASN A 243 2.50 -13.94 -18.82
C ASN A 243 3.20 -15.23 -18.39
N LEU A 244 2.62 -16.37 -18.77
CA LEU A 244 3.27 -17.67 -18.56
C LEU A 244 4.58 -17.72 -19.32
N SER A 245 5.66 -18.02 -18.61
CA SER A 245 7.00 -18.16 -19.18
C SER A 245 7.41 -19.63 -19.30
N LYS A 246 7.18 -20.41 -18.24
CA LYS A 246 7.64 -21.81 -18.17
C LYS A 246 6.75 -22.64 -17.26
N GLU A 247 6.67 -23.94 -17.54
CA GLU A 247 6.09 -24.94 -16.63
C GLU A 247 7.19 -25.88 -16.15
N ILE A 248 7.24 -26.15 -14.83
CA ILE A 248 8.22 -27.06 -14.22
C ILE A 248 7.45 -27.97 -13.25
N LYS A 249 7.34 -29.25 -13.58
CA LYS A 249 6.57 -30.23 -12.78
C LYS A 249 5.14 -29.75 -12.50
N ASP A 250 4.80 -29.48 -11.25
CA ASP A 250 3.50 -29.03 -10.77
C ASP A 250 3.40 -27.48 -10.61
N GLU A 251 4.45 -26.76 -10.97
CA GLU A 251 4.54 -25.31 -10.86
C GLU A 251 4.57 -24.60 -12.20
N ARG A 252 4.20 -23.31 -12.19
CA ARG A 252 4.25 -22.39 -13.32
C ARG A 252 5.02 -21.13 -12.94
N ILE A 253 5.84 -20.66 -13.87
CA ILE A 253 6.56 -19.39 -13.76
C ILE A 253 5.87 -18.36 -14.63
N TYR A 254 5.47 -17.27 -13.99
CA TYR A 254 4.90 -16.12 -14.66
C TYR A 254 5.86 -14.95 -14.60
N ILE A 255 6.01 -14.22 -15.70
CA ILE A 255 6.91 -13.07 -15.86
C ILE A 255 6.11 -11.85 -16.31
N LYS A 256 6.47 -10.71 -15.73
CA LYS A 256 6.05 -9.39 -16.21
C LYS A 256 7.29 -8.58 -16.58
N ARG A 257 7.29 -7.97 -17.77
CA ARG A 257 8.29 -6.99 -18.21
C ARG A 257 7.76 -5.58 -17.94
N ILE A 258 8.66 -4.69 -17.48
CA ILE A 258 8.35 -3.29 -17.13
C ILE A 258 9.09 -2.36 -18.09
#